data_495fe577ae1584bdef8bcab299a0596c
#
_entry.id   495fe577ae1584bdef8bcab299a0596c
#
_cell.length_a   1.000
_cell.length_b   1.000
_cell.length_c   1.000
_cell.angle_alpha   90.00
_cell.angle_beta   90.00
_cell.angle_gamma   90.00
#
_symmetry.space_group_name_H-M   'P 1'
#
loop_
_entity.id
_entity.type
_entity.pdbx_description
1 polymer ?
#
loop_
_entity_poly.entity_id
_entity_poly.type
_entity_poly.pdbx_seq_one_letter_code
_entity_poly.pdbx_strand_id
1 'polypeptide(L)'
;MISTPGLAFDLRGSKYDWGYKATMIDRPEYTRVEKPDTRGKVLGGSSCGNYYTWLRGSKATIDDWAEYGGNKWTWDNCKEYFDKV
;
A
#
# COMPACT_ATOMS: atom_id res chain seq x y z
N MET A 1 3.84 -19.95 -7.85
CA MET A 1 3.07 -18.67 -7.93
C MET A 1 3.84 -17.48 -7.38
N ILE A 2 4.34 -17.52 -6.14
CA ILE A 2 5.06 -16.37 -5.52
C ILE A 2 6.29 -15.96 -6.32
N SER A 3 7.01 -16.92 -6.89
CA SER A 3 8.24 -16.67 -7.68
C SER A 3 7.96 -16.21 -9.13
N THR A 4 6.70 -16.14 -9.54
CA THR A 4 6.33 -15.81 -10.92
C THR A 4 5.53 -14.50 -10.92
N PRO A 5 6.14 -13.35 -11.28
CA PRO A 5 5.48 -12.04 -11.20
C PRO A 5 4.13 -11.97 -11.93
N GLY A 6 4.02 -12.59 -13.10
CA GLY A 6 2.78 -12.62 -13.88
C GLY A 6 1.60 -13.30 -13.18
N LEU A 7 1.85 -14.09 -12.13
CA LEU A 7 0.83 -14.80 -11.36
C LEU A 7 0.57 -14.15 -10.00
N ALA A 8 1.10 -12.96 -9.74
CA ALA A 8 0.96 -12.27 -8.44
C ALA A 8 -0.51 -12.03 -8.06
N PHE A 9 -1.37 -11.73 -9.04
CA PHE A 9 -2.79 -11.51 -8.81
C PHE A 9 -3.57 -12.76 -8.40
N ASP A 10 -3.07 -13.94 -8.71
CA ASP A 10 -3.75 -15.23 -8.42
C ASP A 10 -3.70 -15.59 -6.93
N LEU A 11 -2.87 -14.91 -6.15
CA LEU A 11 -2.80 -15.10 -4.70
C LEU A 11 -3.98 -14.47 -3.95
N ARG A 12 -4.68 -13.51 -4.57
CA ARG A 12 -5.85 -12.86 -3.98
C ARG A 12 -6.98 -13.87 -3.81
N GLY A 13 -7.60 -13.85 -2.63
CA GLY A 13 -8.70 -14.75 -2.30
C GLY A 13 -8.30 -16.22 -2.13
N SER A 14 -7.01 -16.55 -2.19
CA SER A 14 -6.49 -17.89 -1.93
C SER A 14 -6.34 -18.16 -0.43
N LYS A 15 -5.94 -19.38 -0.07
CA LYS A 15 -5.61 -19.75 1.32
C LYS A 15 -4.45 -18.94 1.92
N TYR A 16 -3.69 -18.25 1.10
CA TYR A 16 -2.57 -17.40 1.47
C TYR A 16 -2.95 -15.93 1.64
N ASP A 17 -4.23 -15.62 1.56
CA ASP A 17 -4.80 -14.29 1.77
C ASP A 17 -5.71 -14.33 3.00
N TRP A 18 -5.58 -13.34 3.89
CA TRP A 18 -6.46 -13.22 5.05
C TRP A 18 -7.92 -12.92 4.68
N GLY A 19 -8.17 -12.44 3.46
CA GLY A 19 -9.51 -12.16 2.97
C GLY A 19 -10.18 -10.96 3.62
N TYR A 20 -9.41 -10.03 4.19
CA TYR A 20 -9.96 -8.82 4.79
C TYR A 20 -10.66 -7.95 3.75
N LYS A 21 -11.68 -7.23 4.19
CA LYS A 21 -12.38 -6.25 3.38
C LYS A 21 -12.38 -4.90 4.06
N ALA A 22 -12.18 -3.84 3.27
CA ALA A 22 -12.26 -2.46 3.73
C ALA A 22 -13.50 -1.79 3.15
N THR A 23 -14.22 -1.05 3.99
CA THR A 23 -15.30 -0.19 3.55
C THR A 23 -14.72 1.18 3.23
N MET A 24 -14.98 1.66 2.03
CA MET A 24 -14.60 3.01 1.64
C MET A 24 -15.43 4.04 2.42
N ILE A 25 -14.93 5.28 2.47
CA ILE A 25 -15.48 6.37 3.27
C ILE A 25 -17.02 6.40 3.23
N ASP A 26 -17.62 6.36 4.42
CA ASP A 26 -19.07 6.44 4.60
C ASP A 26 -19.50 7.92 4.57
N ARG A 27 -19.77 8.42 3.37
CA ARG A 27 -20.30 9.77 3.14
C ARG A 27 -21.62 9.67 2.37
N PRO A 28 -22.61 10.55 2.67
CA PRO A 28 -23.90 10.51 1.97
C PRO A 28 -23.83 10.64 0.46
N GLU A 29 -22.80 11.34 -0.05
CA GLU A 29 -22.59 11.57 -1.48
C GLU A 29 -21.98 10.37 -2.21
N TYR A 30 -21.48 9.37 -1.49
CA TYR A 30 -20.80 8.21 -2.08
C TYR A 30 -21.56 6.92 -1.81
N THR A 31 -21.67 6.09 -2.82
CA THR A 31 -22.14 4.71 -2.63
C THR A 31 -21.13 3.96 -1.78
N ARG A 32 -21.61 3.33 -0.70
CA ARG A 32 -20.79 2.47 0.13
C ARG A 32 -20.26 1.30 -0.68
N VAL A 33 -18.96 1.20 -0.83
CA VAL A 33 -18.30 0.14 -1.58
C VAL A 33 -17.35 -0.62 -0.68
N GLU A 34 -17.54 -1.93 -0.61
CA GLU A 34 -16.63 -2.86 0.04
C GLU A 34 -15.56 -3.29 -0.94
N LYS A 35 -14.29 -3.15 -0.55
CA LYS A 35 -13.14 -3.54 -1.38
C LYS A 35 -12.27 -4.56 -0.64
N PRO A 36 -11.64 -5.49 -1.37
CA PRO A 36 -10.64 -6.36 -0.76
C PRO A 36 -9.51 -5.54 -0.15
N ASP A 37 -9.13 -5.89 1.06
CA ASP A 37 -7.93 -5.37 1.72
C ASP A 37 -6.94 -6.54 1.89
N THR A 38 -6.35 -6.93 0.77
CA THR A 38 -5.49 -8.11 0.66
C THR A 38 -4.26 -8.03 1.55
N ARG A 39 -4.07 -9.05 2.39
CA ARG A 39 -2.87 -9.19 3.25
C ARG A 39 -2.40 -10.63 3.21
N GLY A 40 -1.09 -10.81 3.14
CA GLY A 40 -0.48 -12.14 3.08
C GLY A 40 -0.63 -12.93 4.38
N LYS A 41 -1.17 -14.14 4.27
CA LYS A 41 -1.31 -15.12 5.35
C LYS A 41 -0.22 -16.18 5.22
N VAL A 42 1.03 -15.75 5.26
CA VAL A 42 2.21 -16.60 5.08
C VAL A 42 3.37 -16.10 5.93
N LEU A 43 4.37 -16.95 6.12
CA LEU A 43 5.65 -16.53 6.71
C LEU A 43 6.28 -15.45 5.79
N GLY A 44 6.61 -14.30 6.37
CA GLY A 44 7.02 -13.11 5.61
C GLY A 44 5.90 -12.11 5.31
N GLY A 45 4.63 -12.50 5.59
CA GLY A 45 3.49 -11.59 5.47
C GLY A 45 3.24 -11.09 4.05
N SER A 46 2.80 -9.85 3.93
CA SER A 46 2.45 -9.23 2.62
C SER A 46 3.65 -8.99 1.70
N SER A 47 4.88 -9.12 2.19
CA SER A 47 6.06 -9.12 1.32
C SER A 47 6.07 -10.29 0.34
N CYS A 48 5.39 -11.38 0.66
CA CYS A 48 5.22 -12.53 -0.24
C CYS A 48 4.02 -12.42 -1.19
N GLY A 49 3.16 -11.41 -0.99
CA GLY A 49 1.92 -11.25 -1.75
C GLY A 49 1.71 -9.83 -2.29
N ASN A 50 2.77 -9.15 -2.65
CA ASN A 50 2.70 -7.82 -3.30
C ASN A 50 2.72 -7.94 -4.83
N TYR A 51 2.66 -6.80 -5.50
CA TYR A 51 2.64 -6.74 -6.98
C TYR A 51 3.95 -6.23 -7.58
N TYR A 52 5.03 -6.27 -6.82
CA TYR A 52 6.38 -5.87 -7.25
C TYR A 52 6.48 -4.41 -7.71
N THR A 53 5.59 -3.55 -7.24
CA THR A 53 5.58 -2.14 -7.60
C THR A 53 6.30 -1.32 -6.53
N TRP A 54 7.30 -0.55 -6.95
CA TRP A 54 8.00 0.41 -6.11
C TRP A 54 7.69 1.83 -6.55
N LEU A 55 7.10 2.63 -5.66
CA LEU A 55 6.76 4.02 -5.92
C LEU A 55 7.23 4.90 -4.77
N ARG A 56 7.94 5.98 -5.10
CA ARG A 56 8.42 6.95 -4.10
C ARG A 56 7.36 8.00 -3.71
N GLY A 57 6.30 8.10 -4.46
CA GLY A 57 5.34 9.18 -4.33
C GLY A 57 5.78 10.47 -5.03
N SER A 58 4.94 11.50 -5.00
CA SER A 58 5.25 12.79 -5.57
C SER A 58 5.78 13.76 -4.51
N LYS A 59 6.61 14.73 -4.96
CA LYS A 59 7.11 15.81 -4.10
C LYS A 59 5.95 16.54 -3.40
N ALA A 60 4.92 16.89 -4.15
CA ALA A 60 3.76 17.63 -3.62
C ALA A 60 3.07 16.86 -2.49
N THR A 61 2.83 15.57 -2.68
CA THR A 61 2.17 14.73 -1.66
C THR A 61 3.00 14.63 -0.38
N ILE A 62 4.31 14.48 -0.51
CA ILE A 62 5.21 14.39 0.67
C ILE A 62 5.28 15.75 1.38
N ASP A 63 5.37 16.85 0.63
CA ASP A 63 5.40 18.20 1.22
C ASP A 63 4.13 18.53 2.02
N ASP A 64 2.97 18.02 1.59
CA ASP A 64 1.70 18.18 2.32
C ASP A 64 1.74 17.54 3.72
N TRP A 65 2.58 16.54 3.93
CA TRP A 65 2.71 15.91 5.25
C TRP A 65 3.32 16.84 6.30
N ALA A 66 4.03 17.88 5.88
CA ALA A 66 4.62 18.85 6.81
C ALA A 66 3.57 19.58 7.65
N GLU A 67 2.36 19.76 7.12
CA GLU A 67 1.23 20.35 7.85
C GLU A 67 0.88 19.55 9.11
N TYR A 68 0.99 18.22 9.05
CA TYR A 68 0.62 17.29 10.12
C TYR A 68 1.80 16.84 10.96
N GLY A 69 2.93 16.58 10.32
CA GLY A 69 4.11 15.99 10.96
C GLY A 69 5.28 16.95 11.22
N GLY A 70 5.16 18.20 10.77
CA GLY A 70 6.20 19.21 10.92
C GLY A 70 7.22 19.21 9.78
N ASN A 71 8.17 20.14 9.82
CA ASN A 71 9.11 20.42 8.73
C ASN A 71 10.06 19.26 8.36
N LYS A 72 10.17 18.25 9.19
CA LYS A 72 10.94 17.03 8.88
C LYS A 72 10.30 16.18 7.79
N TRP A 73 9.01 16.34 7.55
CA TRP A 73 8.20 15.59 6.59
C TRP A 73 8.04 16.31 5.25
N THR A 74 9.08 16.98 4.80
CA THR A 74 9.14 17.55 3.46
C THR A 74 9.86 16.59 2.50
N TRP A 75 9.63 16.75 1.19
CA TRP A 75 10.29 15.94 0.18
C TRP A 75 11.83 16.01 0.29
N ASP A 76 12.38 17.20 0.48
CA ASP A 76 13.83 17.37 0.53
C ASP A 76 14.46 16.60 1.70
N ASN A 77 13.77 16.54 2.84
CA ASN A 77 14.23 15.77 3.98
C ASN A 77 13.96 14.27 3.84
N CYS A 78 12.83 13.88 3.24
CA CYS A 78 12.46 12.48 3.07
C CYS A 78 13.22 11.78 1.93
N LYS A 79 13.62 12.52 0.89
CA LYS A 79 14.32 11.98 -0.27
C LYS A 79 15.59 11.21 0.11
N GLU A 80 16.33 11.71 1.08
CA GLU A 80 17.53 11.04 1.59
C GLU A 80 17.24 9.61 2.07
N TYR A 81 16.10 9.40 2.74
CA TYR A 81 15.71 8.09 3.24
C TYR A 81 15.22 7.17 2.13
N PHE A 82 14.55 7.69 1.12
CA PHE A 82 14.20 6.91 -0.07
C PHE A 82 15.44 6.46 -0.85
N ASP A 83 16.50 7.25 -0.85
CA ASP A 83 17.74 6.92 -1.55
C ASP A 83 18.57 5.86 -0.81
N LYS A 84 18.25 5.55 0.43
CA LYS A 84 18.91 4.50 1.22
C LYS A 84 18.34 3.09 1.01
N VAL A 85 17.20 2.96 0.35
CA VAL A 85 16.48 1.68 0.18
C VAL A 85 16.84 0.96 -1.12
#